data_bc4e645d7c3023f83706d0ab39699897
#
_entry.id   bc4e645d7c3023f83706d0ab39699897
#
_cell.length_a   1.000
_cell.length_b   1.000
_cell.length_c   1.000
_cell.angle_alpha   90.00
_cell.angle_beta   90.00
_cell.angle_gamma   90.00
#
_symmetry.space_group_name_H-M   'P 1'
#
loop_
_entity.id
_entity.type
_entity.pdbx_description
1 polymer ?
#
loop_
_entity_poly.entity_id
_entity_poly.type
_entity_poly.pdbx_seq_one_letter_code
_entity_poly.pdbx_strand_id
1 'polypeptide(L)'
;VAVHSLERVTSNIVNLRKRDKKDRNNIAREQLSQIAWPDTFGTCLTSLHMCSGIILNKCKVMDSKQAPLWIEFQNADPSGANIKVMFKVGDDLRQDQMTLQFLDILDRKSLASGVDVCFRPYRCAGTGHEVGMVEMVPNSDTIARMQWAGGGPYDKKPLFDFILANAKLKETAVEDALRAFTRSCGGYVVATYVMGIGDRHPSNIMMQEDGHLFHIDFGHFLGNFKSKFG
;
A
#
# COMPACT_ATOMS: atom_id res chain seq x y z
N VAL A 1 19.00 -5.21 12.35
CA VAL A 1 19.86 -4.03 12.11
C VAL A 1 19.17 -3.04 11.19
N ALA A 2 18.74 -3.44 9.98
CA ALA A 2 18.13 -2.52 9.02
C ALA A 2 16.84 -1.85 9.52
N VAL A 3 15.97 -2.56 10.25
CA VAL A 3 14.71 -2.02 10.79
C VAL A 3 14.97 -0.86 11.75
N HIS A 4 15.89 -1.00 12.71
CA HIS A 4 16.24 0.08 13.64
C HIS A 4 16.86 1.29 12.93
N SER A 5 17.63 1.05 11.87
CA SER A 5 18.20 2.13 11.08
C SER A 5 17.10 2.90 10.32
N LEU A 6 16.13 2.18 9.74
CA LEU A 6 14.97 2.79 9.08
C LEU A 6 14.08 3.56 10.07
N GLU A 7 13.87 3.01 11.27
CA GLU A 7 13.13 3.67 12.35
C GLU A 7 13.78 5.01 12.72
N ARG A 8 15.12 5.03 12.91
CA ARG A 8 15.86 6.24 13.20
C ARG A 8 15.74 7.28 12.09
N VAL A 9 15.87 6.87 10.81
CA VAL A 9 15.70 7.76 9.66
C VAL A 9 14.29 8.35 9.64
N THR A 10 13.26 7.53 9.82
CA THR A 10 11.86 7.98 9.81
C THR A 10 11.59 8.96 10.94
N SER A 11 12.02 8.66 12.16
CA SER A 11 11.85 9.54 13.33
C SER A 11 12.53 10.89 13.13
N ASN A 12 13.73 10.92 12.54
CA ASN A 12 14.40 12.17 12.19
C ASN A 12 13.61 12.99 11.18
N ILE A 13 13.05 12.35 10.16
CA ILE A 13 12.25 13.02 9.12
C ILE A 13 10.94 13.58 9.69
N VAL A 14 10.28 12.87 10.60
CA VAL A 14 9.08 13.39 11.30
C VAL A 14 9.40 14.69 12.05
N ASN A 15 10.55 14.77 12.70
CA ASN A 15 11.00 15.99 13.40
C ASN A 15 11.29 17.15 12.43
N LEU A 16 11.62 16.85 11.18
CA LEU A 16 11.87 17.84 10.12
C LEU A 16 10.62 18.21 9.30
N ARG A 17 9.45 17.86 9.76
CA ARG A 17 8.16 18.01 9.08
C ARG A 17 7.84 19.44 8.58
N LYS A 18 8.38 20.48 9.25
CA LYS A 18 8.22 21.90 8.87
C LYS A 18 9.08 22.30 7.66
N ARG A 19 10.05 21.47 7.25
CA ARG A 19 10.90 21.74 6.08
C ARG A 19 10.18 21.42 4.77
N ASP A 20 10.68 21.98 3.69
CA ASP A 20 10.22 21.66 2.34
C ASP A 20 10.33 20.15 2.07
N LYS A 21 9.40 19.63 1.28
CA LYS A 21 9.35 18.23 0.86
C LYS A 21 10.61 17.78 0.13
N LYS A 22 11.20 18.66 -0.70
CA LYS A 22 12.45 18.39 -1.43
C LYS A 22 13.61 18.18 -0.46
N ASP A 23 13.71 19.03 0.54
CA ASP A 23 14.75 18.94 1.57
C ASP A 23 14.60 17.65 2.40
N ARG A 24 13.36 17.31 2.80
CA ARG A 24 13.07 16.06 3.52
C ARG A 24 13.48 14.83 2.72
N ASN A 25 13.21 14.82 1.40
CA ASN A 25 13.61 13.72 0.52
C ASN A 25 15.12 13.60 0.41
N ASN A 26 15.84 14.70 0.29
CA ASN A 26 17.31 14.71 0.19
C ASN A 26 17.94 14.21 1.48
N ILE A 27 17.49 14.68 2.64
CA ILE A 27 17.95 14.23 3.96
C ILE A 27 17.66 12.74 4.15
N ALA A 28 16.45 12.26 3.77
CA ALA A 28 16.10 10.86 3.86
C ALA A 28 17.03 9.99 3.01
N ARG A 29 17.31 10.37 1.76
CA ARG A 29 18.21 9.65 0.86
C ARG A 29 19.64 9.62 1.38
N GLU A 30 20.13 10.73 1.90
CA GLU A 30 21.44 10.82 2.52
C GLU A 30 21.56 9.87 3.71
N GLN A 31 20.58 9.87 4.62
CA GLN A 31 20.59 8.96 5.77
C GLN A 31 20.43 7.49 5.36
N LEU A 32 19.59 7.20 4.35
CA LEU A 32 19.44 5.84 3.80
C LEU A 32 20.74 5.33 3.14
N SER A 33 21.53 6.21 2.53
CA SER A 33 22.83 5.84 1.92
C SER A 33 23.89 5.45 2.95
N GLN A 34 23.72 5.90 4.20
CA GLN A 34 24.65 5.57 5.30
C GLN A 34 24.35 4.22 5.96
N ILE A 35 23.22 3.58 5.60
CA ILE A 35 22.89 2.25 6.13
C ILE A 35 23.72 1.20 5.40
N ALA A 36 24.48 0.41 6.17
CA ALA A 36 25.17 -0.75 5.63
C ALA A 36 24.16 -1.87 5.34
N TRP A 37 23.79 -2.02 4.07
CA TRP A 37 22.93 -3.09 3.60
C TRP A 37 23.76 -4.34 3.33
N PRO A 38 23.26 -5.56 3.69
CA PRO A 38 23.89 -6.80 3.23
C PRO A 38 23.84 -6.92 1.70
N ASP A 39 24.73 -7.73 1.10
CA ASP A 39 24.74 -7.99 -0.34
C ASP A 39 23.41 -8.55 -0.83
N THR A 40 22.78 -9.39 -0.01
CA THR A 40 21.41 -9.86 -0.22
C THR A 40 20.66 -9.91 1.11
N PHE A 41 19.38 -9.52 1.08
CA PHE A 41 18.52 -9.54 2.27
C PHE A 41 17.05 -9.71 1.90
N GLY A 42 16.28 -10.34 2.80
CA GLY A 42 14.82 -10.40 2.71
C GLY A 42 14.16 -9.20 3.37
N THR A 43 12.95 -8.88 2.96
CA THR A 43 12.06 -8.00 3.72
C THR A 43 11.24 -8.82 4.72
N CYS A 44 10.71 -8.18 5.78
CA CYS A 44 9.79 -8.85 6.71
C CYS A 44 8.41 -9.17 6.07
N LEU A 45 8.15 -8.69 4.87
CA LEU A 45 6.86 -8.88 4.17
C LEU A 45 6.79 -10.25 3.48
N THR A 46 7.92 -10.76 2.98
CA THR A 46 7.96 -12.02 2.25
C THR A 46 9.35 -12.62 2.23
N SER A 47 9.42 -13.94 2.30
CA SER A 47 10.64 -14.70 2.04
C SER A 47 10.82 -15.08 0.56
N LEU A 48 9.83 -14.77 -0.29
CA LEU A 48 9.86 -15.17 -1.70
C LEU A 48 10.77 -14.28 -2.56
N HIS A 49 11.06 -13.06 -2.10
CA HIS A 49 11.87 -12.11 -2.85
C HIS A 49 13.04 -11.62 -2.01
N MET A 50 14.22 -11.74 -2.59
CA MET A 50 15.45 -11.20 -2.01
C MET A 50 15.78 -9.86 -2.66
N CYS A 51 16.29 -8.94 -1.86
CA CYS A 51 16.78 -7.63 -2.28
C CYS A 51 18.31 -7.69 -2.40
N SER A 52 18.88 -6.96 -3.36
CA SER A 52 20.33 -6.80 -3.56
C SER A 52 20.83 -5.37 -3.31
N GLY A 53 19.95 -4.47 -2.88
CA GLY A 53 20.31 -3.09 -2.57
C GLY A 53 19.12 -2.16 -2.51
N ILE A 54 19.39 -0.87 -2.29
CA ILE A 54 18.38 0.19 -2.23
C ILE A 54 18.56 1.15 -3.42
N ILE A 55 17.45 1.55 -4.03
CA ILE A 55 17.43 2.50 -5.14
C ILE A 55 17.13 3.89 -4.59
N LEU A 56 18.17 4.59 -4.11
CA LEU A 56 18.04 5.84 -3.36
C LEU A 56 17.23 6.92 -4.07
N ASN A 57 17.44 7.09 -5.39
CA ASN A 57 16.75 8.11 -6.19
C ASN A 57 15.24 7.86 -6.31
N LYS A 58 14.77 6.64 -6.04
CA LYS A 58 13.36 6.25 -6.01
C LYS A 58 12.75 6.36 -4.62
N CYS A 59 13.59 6.48 -3.58
CA CYS A 59 13.11 6.64 -2.21
C CYS A 59 12.59 8.07 -1.97
N LYS A 60 11.51 8.18 -1.23
CA LYS A 60 10.87 9.47 -0.92
C LYS A 60 10.10 9.43 0.41
N VAL A 61 9.90 10.60 0.98
CA VAL A 61 9.03 10.80 2.13
C VAL A 61 7.61 11.05 1.63
N MET A 62 6.64 10.34 2.18
CA MET A 62 5.23 10.55 1.85
C MET A 62 4.66 11.74 2.61
N ASP A 63 3.69 12.41 2.00
CA ASP A 63 3.08 13.62 2.54
C ASP A 63 1.90 13.24 3.43
N SER A 64 2.21 12.92 4.68
CA SER A 64 1.22 12.62 5.72
C SER A 64 1.74 13.04 7.10
N LYS A 65 0.90 12.93 8.13
CA LYS A 65 1.26 13.28 9.50
C LYS A 65 2.45 12.48 10.03
N GLN A 66 2.54 11.20 9.75
CA GLN A 66 3.62 10.31 10.14
C GLN A 66 4.81 10.31 9.17
N ALA A 67 4.71 10.98 8.03
CA ALA A 67 5.77 11.08 7.01
C ALA A 67 6.46 9.73 6.70
N PRO A 68 5.71 8.67 6.33
CA PRO A 68 6.28 7.36 6.10
C PRO A 68 7.28 7.38 4.94
N LEU A 69 8.25 6.47 4.98
CA LEU A 69 9.25 6.33 3.94
C LEU A 69 8.76 5.37 2.86
N TRP A 70 8.67 5.85 1.63
CA TRP A 70 8.60 5.02 0.44
C TRP A 70 10.01 4.57 0.09
N ILE A 71 10.24 3.26 0.09
CA ILE A 71 11.53 2.66 -0.20
C ILE A 71 11.38 1.72 -1.39
N GLU A 72 12.30 1.81 -2.34
CA GLU A 72 12.40 0.89 -3.46
C GLU A 72 13.71 0.12 -3.37
N PHE A 73 13.61 -1.20 -3.23
CA PHE A 73 14.74 -2.11 -3.22
C PHE A 73 14.90 -2.77 -4.59
N GLN A 74 16.14 -2.95 -4.99
CA GLN A 74 16.47 -3.74 -6.16
C GLN A 74 16.19 -5.21 -5.88
N ASN A 75 15.54 -5.90 -6.80
CA ASN A 75 15.38 -7.35 -6.72
C ASN A 75 16.73 -8.04 -6.96
N ALA A 76 17.04 -9.05 -6.15
CA ALA A 76 18.25 -9.85 -6.36
C ALA A 76 18.15 -10.71 -7.64
N ASP A 77 16.93 -11.06 -8.07
CA ASP A 77 16.67 -11.62 -9.39
C ASP A 77 16.60 -10.48 -10.42
N PRO A 78 17.54 -10.43 -11.39
CA PRO A 78 17.57 -9.37 -12.41
C PRO A 78 16.32 -9.32 -13.31
N SER A 79 15.60 -10.43 -13.42
CA SER A 79 14.33 -10.51 -14.18
C SER A 79 13.12 -10.08 -13.35
N GLY A 80 13.26 -9.98 -12.02
CA GLY A 80 12.22 -9.62 -11.09
C GLY A 80 11.97 -8.12 -11.01
N ALA A 81 10.72 -7.72 -10.79
CA ALA A 81 10.39 -6.33 -10.52
C ALA A 81 10.99 -5.87 -9.18
N ASN A 82 11.35 -4.59 -9.09
CA ASN A 82 11.81 -3.98 -7.84
C ASN A 82 10.76 -4.09 -6.74
N ILE A 83 11.25 -4.24 -5.51
CA ILE A 83 10.42 -4.43 -4.33
C ILE A 83 10.14 -3.06 -3.70
N LYS A 84 8.87 -2.68 -3.66
CA LYS A 84 8.43 -1.38 -3.15
C LYS A 84 7.73 -1.56 -1.83
N VAL A 85 8.22 -0.86 -0.80
CA VAL A 85 7.66 -0.92 0.54
C VAL A 85 7.44 0.47 1.11
N MET A 86 6.44 0.59 1.96
CA MET A 86 6.25 1.76 2.82
C MET A 86 6.65 1.38 4.25
N PHE A 87 7.63 2.09 4.80
CA PHE A 87 8.04 1.95 6.18
C PHE A 87 7.36 3.03 7.02
N LYS A 88 6.65 2.61 8.06
CA LYS A 88 5.85 3.48 8.93
C LYS A 88 6.39 3.43 10.36
N VAL A 89 6.38 4.60 11.02
CA VAL A 89 6.63 4.78 12.45
C VAL A 89 5.52 5.63 13.04
N GLY A 90 5.04 5.30 14.22
CA GLY A 90 3.92 5.95 14.90
C GLY A 90 2.56 5.45 14.42
N ASP A 91 2.51 4.22 13.85
CA ASP A 91 1.27 3.58 13.40
C ASP A 91 1.30 2.09 13.78
N ASP A 92 0.30 1.66 14.55
CA ASP A 92 0.17 0.26 14.95
C ASP A 92 -0.43 -0.57 13.80
N LEU A 93 0.43 -1.30 13.11
CA LEU A 93 0.07 -2.11 11.94
C LEU A 93 -0.49 -3.51 12.29
N ARG A 94 -0.60 -3.87 13.58
CA ARG A 94 -1.11 -5.20 13.97
C ARG A 94 -2.55 -5.41 13.53
N GLN A 95 -3.35 -4.34 13.58
CA GLN A 95 -4.74 -4.39 13.13
C GLN A 95 -4.85 -4.54 11.61
N ASP A 96 -4.03 -3.80 10.87
CA ASP A 96 -3.93 -3.96 9.40
C ASP A 96 -3.49 -5.38 9.04
N GLN A 97 -2.46 -5.90 9.70
CA GLN A 97 -1.94 -7.25 9.48
C GLN A 97 -3.01 -8.32 9.73
N MET A 98 -3.78 -8.18 10.82
CA MET A 98 -4.87 -9.11 11.15
C MET A 98 -6.00 -9.03 10.12
N THR A 99 -6.41 -7.83 9.74
CA THR A 99 -7.46 -7.63 8.72
C THR A 99 -7.08 -8.24 7.38
N LEU A 100 -5.82 -8.04 6.95
CA LEU A 100 -5.31 -8.62 5.70
C LEU A 100 -5.25 -10.15 5.75
N GLN A 101 -4.95 -10.76 6.91
CA GLN A 101 -5.05 -12.21 7.09
C GLN A 101 -6.48 -12.71 6.97
N PHE A 102 -7.45 -12.00 7.52
CA PHE A 102 -8.87 -12.35 7.33
C PHE A 102 -9.30 -12.23 5.88
N LEU A 103 -8.87 -11.18 5.16
CA LEU A 103 -9.15 -11.04 3.73
C LEU A 103 -8.55 -12.19 2.92
N ASP A 104 -7.32 -12.62 3.23
CA ASP A 104 -6.69 -13.77 2.57
C ASP A 104 -7.44 -15.09 2.85
N ILE A 105 -7.97 -15.27 4.06
CA ILE A 105 -8.82 -16.42 4.40
C ILE A 105 -10.14 -16.37 3.63
N LEU A 106 -10.77 -15.19 3.55
CA LEU A 106 -12.03 -15.00 2.80
C LEU A 106 -11.82 -15.27 1.31
N ASP A 107 -10.72 -14.78 0.74
CA ASP A 107 -10.35 -15.03 -0.66
C ASP A 107 -10.23 -16.53 -0.95
N ARG A 108 -9.40 -17.22 -0.17
CA ARG A 108 -9.22 -18.68 -0.31
C ARG A 108 -10.52 -19.47 -0.13
N LYS A 109 -11.38 -19.07 0.81
CA LYS A 109 -12.68 -19.73 1.05
C LYS A 109 -13.65 -19.49 -0.10
N SER A 110 -13.70 -18.26 -0.62
CA SER A 110 -14.54 -17.91 -1.77
C SER A 110 -14.12 -18.70 -3.00
N LEU A 111 -12.82 -18.72 -3.31
CA LEU A 111 -12.27 -19.52 -4.42
C LEU A 111 -12.58 -21.02 -4.28
N ALA A 112 -12.41 -21.57 -3.08
CA ALA A 112 -12.76 -22.98 -2.82
C ALA A 112 -14.26 -23.28 -3.00
N SER A 113 -15.12 -22.27 -2.88
CA SER A 113 -16.56 -22.36 -3.14
C SER A 113 -16.95 -22.03 -4.58
N GLY A 114 -15.97 -21.86 -5.48
CA GLY A 114 -16.20 -21.52 -6.89
C GLY A 114 -16.57 -20.06 -7.13
N VAL A 115 -16.41 -19.18 -6.14
CA VAL A 115 -16.72 -17.75 -6.24
C VAL A 115 -15.42 -16.94 -6.16
N ASP A 116 -14.96 -16.45 -7.30
CA ASP A 116 -13.83 -15.53 -7.36
C ASP A 116 -14.33 -14.09 -7.16
N VAL A 117 -14.04 -13.52 -6.01
CA VAL A 117 -14.37 -12.13 -5.65
C VAL A 117 -13.22 -11.16 -5.94
N CYS A 118 -12.16 -11.61 -6.56
CA CYS A 118 -11.04 -10.79 -7.01
C CYS A 118 -10.42 -9.93 -5.89
N PHE A 119 -10.25 -10.49 -4.68
CA PHE A 119 -9.54 -9.80 -3.61
C PHE A 119 -8.07 -9.55 -3.96
N ARG A 120 -7.52 -8.48 -3.43
CA ARG A 120 -6.09 -8.11 -3.54
C ARG A 120 -5.51 -7.81 -2.15
N PRO A 121 -5.39 -8.81 -1.26
CA PRO A 121 -4.70 -8.60 0.01
C PRO A 121 -3.21 -8.36 -0.27
N TYR A 122 -2.72 -7.23 0.19
CA TYR A 122 -1.29 -6.91 0.17
C TYR A 122 -0.64 -7.33 1.48
N ARG A 123 0.68 -7.32 1.54
CA ARG A 123 1.41 -7.76 2.73
C ARG A 123 1.66 -6.60 3.67
N CYS A 124 1.51 -6.88 4.97
CA CYS A 124 1.76 -5.94 6.04
C CYS A 124 2.41 -6.68 7.20
N ALA A 125 3.44 -6.10 7.80
CA ALA A 125 4.13 -6.67 8.95
C ALA A 125 4.48 -5.60 9.98
N GLY A 126 3.96 -5.76 11.18
CA GLY A 126 4.46 -5.03 12.36
C GLY A 126 5.83 -5.56 12.74
N THR A 127 6.83 -4.69 12.84
CA THR A 127 8.21 -5.04 13.19
C THR A 127 8.61 -4.59 14.59
N GLY A 128 7.75 -3.81 15.26
CA GLY A 128 7.94 -3.30 16.61
C GLY A 128 6.71 -2.56 17.10
N HIS A 129 6.83 -1.88 18.23
CA HIS A 129 5.77 -1.03 18.75
C HIS A 129 5.57 0.18 17.84
N GLU A 130 4.39 0.28 17.21
CA GLU A 130 4.06 1.33 16.23
C GLU A 130 5.06 1.46 15.08
N VAL A 131 5.71 0.36 14.71
CA VAL A 131 6.69 0.32 13.61
C VAL A 131 6.39 -0.87 12.71
N GLY A 132 6.47 -0.66 11.40
CA GLY A 132 6.33 -1.76 10.47
C GLY A 132 6.44 -1.39 9.00
N MET A 133 6.22 -2.37 8.17
CA MET A 133 6.29 -2.29 6.71
C MET A 133 4.97 -2.69 6.08
N VAL A 134 4.65 -2.00 4.98
CA VAL A 134 3.51 -2.29 4.13
C VAL A 134 4.00 -2.46 2.70
N GLU A 135 3.54 -3.51 2.04
CA GLU A 135 3.77 -3.72 0.61
C GLU A 135 3.05 -2.65 -0.21
N MET A 136 3.74 -2.12 -1.20
CA MET A 136 3.13 -1.21 -2.15
C MET A 136 2.66 -1.97 -3.37
N VAL A 137 1.35 -2.01 -3.56
CA VAL A 137 0.74 -2.65 -4.73
C VAL A 137 1.11 -1.85 -5.98
N PRO A 138 1.80 -2.47 -6.94
CA PRO A 138 2.23 -1.75 -8.15
C PRO A 138 1.04 -1.38 -9.03
N ASN A 139 1.23 -0.34 -9.86
CA ASN A 139 0.25 0.08 -10.87
C ASN A 139 -1.13 0.35 -10.27
N SER A 140 -1.17 1.02 -9.12
CA SER A 140 -2.41 1.37 -8.44
C SER A 140 -2.40 2.83 -7.98
N ASP A 141 -3.59 3.39 -7.86
CA ASP A 141 -3.77 4.72 -7.28
C ASP A 141 -5.04 4.76 -6.41
N THR A 142 -5.16 5.77 -5.58
CA THR A 142 -6.35 5.99 -4.75
C THR A 142 -7.50 6.54 -5.57
N ILE A 143 -8.71 6.15 -5.23
CA ILE A 143 -9.93 6.71 -5.85
C ILE A 143 -9.94 8.23 -5.74
N ALA A 144 -9.51 8.79 -4.59
CA ALA A 144 -9.41 10.22 -4.40
C ALA A 144 -8.52 10.91 -5.45
N ARG A 145 -7.34 10.35 -5.73
CA ARG A 145 -6.43 10.95 -6.74
C ARG A 145 -6.99 10.87 -8.15
N MET A 146 -7.61 9.75 -8.49
CA MET A 146 -8.29 9.59 -9.79
C MET A 146 -9.40 10.63 -9.97
N GLN A 147 -10.24 10.82 -8.95
CA GLN A 147 -11.32 11.81 -8.98
C GLN A 147 -10.80 13.24 -9.10
N TRP A 148 -9.76 13.60 -8.34
CA TRP A 148 -9.15 14.93 -8.42
C TRP A 148 -8.49 15.21 -9.77
N ALA A 149 -7.88 14.20 -10.40
CA ALA A 149 -7.31 14.33 -11.73
C ALA A 149 -8.38 14.49 -12.84
N GLY A 150 -9.59 13.97 -12.62
CA GLY A 150 -10.65 13.89 -13.62
C GLY A 150 -11.85 14.82 -13.42
N GLY A 151 -11.80 15.82 -12.53
CA GLY A 151 -12.90 16.80 -12.39
C GLY A 151 -13.55 16.88 -11.02
N GLY A 152 -13.06 16.09 -10.05
CA GLY A 152 -13.44 16.23 -8.65
C GLY A 152 -14.23 15.04 -8.07
N PRO A 153 -14.59 15.12 -6.77
CA PRO A 153 -15.07 13.98 -5.99
C PRO A 153 -16.47 13.46 -6.41
N TYR A 154 -17.23 14.23 -7.16
CA TYR A 154 -18.59 13.88 -7.60
C TYR A 154 -18.63 13.38 -9.04
N ASP A 155 -17.52 13.45 -9.78
CA ASP A 155 -17.45 12.94 -11.14
C ASP A 155 -17.25 11.41 -11.10
N LYS A 156 -18.11 10.69 -11.81
CA LYS A 156 -18.06 9.21 -11.92
C LYS A 156 -17.18 8.73 -13.08
N LYS A 157 -16.87 9.62 -14.01
CA LYS A 157 -16.15 9.30 -15.23
C LYS A 157 -14.68 8.92 -14.99
N PRO A 158 -13.93 9.54 -14.05
CA PRO A 158 -12.51 9.28 -13.88
C PRO A 158 -12.12 7.82 -13.60
N LEU A 159 -12.96 7.08 -12.87
CA LEU A 159 -12.71 5.66 -12.61
C LEU A 159 -12.83 4.83 -13.88
N PHE A 160 -13.87 5.07 -14.65
CA PHE A 160 -14.08 4.39 -15.92
C PHE A 160 -12.99 4.74 -16.93
N ASP A 161 -12.63 6.02 -17.03
CA ASP A 161 -11.55 6.50 -17.90
C ASP A 161 -10.19 5.88 -17.51
N PHE A 162 -9.93 5.70 -16.21
CA PHE A 162 -8.73 5.03 -15.72
C PHE A 162 -8.69 3.56 -16.21
N ILE A 163 -9.77 2.81 -16.06
CA ILE A 163 -9.88 1.44 -16.55
C ILE A 163 -9.68 1.38 -18.06
N LEU A 164 -10.37 2.24 -18.81
CA LEU A 164 -10.28 2.27 -20.27
C LEU A 164 -8.87 2.59 -20.78
N ALA A 165 -8.21 3.59 -20.18
CA ALA A 165 -6.88 4.01 -20.59
C ALA A 165 -5.86 2.89 -20.38
N ASN A 166 -5.94 2.22 -19.22
CA ASN A 166 -4.98 1.17 -18.87
C ASN A 166 -5.26 -0.16 -19.60
N ALA A 167 -6.52 -0.53 -19.80
CA ALA A 167 -6.89 -1.70 -20.60
C ALA A 167 -6.34 -1.58 -22.02
N LYS A 168 -6.48 -0.41 -22.65
CA LYS A 168 -5.95 -0.15 -24.01
C LYS A 168 -4.41 -0.26 -24.06
N LEU A 169 -3.69 0.23 -23.03
CA LEU A 169 -2.24 0.17 -22.97
C LEU A 169 -1.71 -1.26 -22.79
N LYS A 170 -2.49 -2.14 -22.17
CA LYS A 170 -2.11 -3.51 -21.83
C LYS A 170 -2.71 -4.56 -22.76
N GLU A 171 -3.42 -4.15 -23.81
CA GLU A 171 -4.18 -5.04 -24.69
C GLU A 171 -5.15 -5.98 -23.94
N THR A 172 -5.54 -5.58 -22.73
CA THR A 172 -6.49 -6.32 -21.89
C THR A 172 -7.90 -5.99 -22.35
N ALA A 173 -8.77 -6.98 -22.43
CA ALA A 173 -10.17 -6.73 -22.71
C ALA A 173 -10.79 -5.84 -21.61
N VAL A 174 -11.44 -4.76 -22.03
CA VAL A 174 -12.10 -3.82 -21.11
C VAL A 174 -13.12 -4.54 -20.24
N GLU A 175 -13.80 -5.54 -20.81
CA GLU A 175 -14.76 -6.38 -20.08
C GLU A 175 -14.12 -7.14 -18.92
N ASP A 176 -12.88 -7.61 -19.06
CA ASP A 176 -12.18 -8.33 -17.98
C ASP A 176 -11.81 -7.37 -16.84
N ALA A 177 -11.34 -6.17 -17.15
CA ALA A 177 -11.07 -5.15 -16.15
C ALA A 177 -12.33 -4.67 -15.43
N LEU A 178 -13.44 -4.48 -16.16
CA LEU A 178 -14.75 -4.15 -15.56
C LEU A 178 -15.30 -5.30 -14.71
N ARG A 179 -15.08 -6.54 -15.11
CA ARG A 179 -15.45 -7.73 -14.33
C ARG A 179 -14.65 -7.80 -13.04
N ALA A 180 -13.33 -7.59 -13.10
CA ALA A 180 -12.45 -7.53 -11.92
C ALA A 180 -12.90 -6.41 -10.97
N PHE A 181 -13.19 -5.22 -11.49
CA PHE A 181 -13.70 -4.10 -10.70
C PHE A 181 -15.02 -4.45 -9.99
N THR A 182 -15.98 -4.99 -10.73
CA THR A 182 -17.31 -5.31 -10.17
C THR A 182 -17.22 -6.38 -9.08
N ARG A 183 -16.42 -7.43 -9.32
CA ARG A 183 -16.25 -8.53 -8.36
C ARG A 183 -15.51 -8.07 -7.11
N SER A 184 -14.40 -7.38 -7.27
CA SER A 184 -13.62 -6.87 -6.14
C SER A 184 -14.41 -5.84 -5.32
N CYS A 185 -15.15 -4.96 -5.97
CA CYS A 185 -16.06 -4.02 -5.29
C CYS A 185 -17.10 -4.77 -4.44
N GLY A 186 -17.78 -5.77 -5.01
CA GLY A 186 -18.73 -6.61 -4.28
C GLY A 186 -18.08 -7.36 -3.12
N GLY A 187 -16.91 -7.96 -3.35
CA GLY A 187 -16.14 -8.67 -2.31
C GLY A 187 -15.78 -7.76 -1.14
N TYR A 188 -15.20 -6.58 -1.41
CA TYR A 188 -14.83 -5.63 -0.36
C TYR A 188 -16.03 -5.01 0.36
N VAL A 189 -17.16 -4.77 -0.32
CA VAL A 189 -18.41 -4.32 0.34
C VAL A 189 -18.87 -5.34 1.38
N VAL A 190 -18.92 -6.61 1.01
CA VAL A 190 -19.31 -7.68 1.94
C VAL A 190 -18.28 -7.83 3.07
N ALA A 191 -17.00 -7.89 2.75
CA ALA A 191 -15.94 -8.06 3.73
C ALA A 191 -15.90 -6.90 4.75
N THR A 192 -16.01 -5.65 4.29
CA THR A 192 -16.02 -4.49 5.19
C THR A 192 -17.24 -4.46 6.08
N TYR A 193 -18.40 -4.87 5.58
CA TYR A 193 -19.62 -4.98 6.37
C TYR A 193 -19.49 -6.05 7.46
N VAL A 194 -19.06 -7.26 7.08
CA VAL A 194 -18.95 -8.40 8.02
C VAL A 194 -17.89 -8.14 9.09
N MET A 195 -16.77 -7.55 8.72
CA MET A 195 -15.67 -7.25 9.64
C MET A 195 -15.80 -5.89 10.34
N GLY A 196 -16.90 -5.15 10.13
CA GLY A 196 -17.10 -3.83 10.75
C GLY A 196 -15.96 -2.85 10.46
N ILE A 197 -15.42 -2.87 9.23
CA ILE A 197 -14.33 -1.98 8.84
C ILE A 197 -14.90 -0.59 8.53
N GLY A 198 -14.49 0.40 9.31
CA GLY A 198 -14.91 1.80 9.17
C GLY A 198 -13.92 2.66 8.38
N ASP A 199 -14.19 3.98 8.36
CA ASP A 199 -13.33 5.03 7.74
C ASP A 199 -13.04 4.80 6.25
N ARG A 200 -14.04 4.31 5.49
CA ARG A 200 -13.91 4.00 4.05
C ARG A 200 -14.19 5.22 3.18
N HIS A 201 -13.24 6.13 3.11
CA HIS A 201 -13.26 7.28 2.21
C HIS A 201 -12.39 7.04 0.96
N PRO A 202 -12.54 7.83 -0.12
CA PRO A 202 -11.84 7.60 -1.40
C PRO A 202 -10.31 7.53 -1.32
N SER A 203 -9.70 8.06 -0.26
CA SER A 203 -8.24 7.95 -0.06
C SER A 203 -7.82 6.62 0.55
N ASN A 204 -8.76 5.84 1.14
CA ASN A 204 -8.52 4.50 1.71
C ASN A 204 -9.01 3.38 0.79
N ILE A 205 -9.35 3.72 -0.44
CA ILE A 205 -9.75 2.79 -1.49
C ILE A 205 -8.84 3.02 -2.68
N MET A 206 -8.26 1.95 -3.18
CA MET A 206 -7.35 1.96 -4.33
C MET A 206 -7.87 1.10 -5.46
N MET A 207 -7.41 1.36 -6.65
CA MET A 207 -7.68 0.54 -7.83
C MET A 207 -6.39 0.34 -8.62
N GLN A 208 -6.17 -0.91 -9.05
CA GLN A 208 -5.10 -1.25 -9.98
C GLN A 208 -5.52 -0.99 -11.43
N GLU A 209 -4.53 -0.86 -12.29
CA GLU A 209 -4.71 -0.66 -13.73
C GLU A 209 -5.47 -1.80 -14.43
N ASP A 210 -5.50 -2.99 -13.84
CA ASP A 210 -6.26 -4.16 -14.32
C ASP A 210 -7.71 -4.21 -13.82
N GLY A 211 -8.16 -3.16 -13.11
CA GLY A 211 -9.51 -3.01 -12.59
C GLY A 211 -9.73 -3.52 -11.17
N HIS A 212 -8.79 -4.23 -10.56
CA HIS A 212 -8.97 -4.70 -9.19
C HIS A 212 -9.03 -3.54 -8.20
N LEU A 213 -10.18 -3.41 -7.52
CA LEU A 213 -10.35 -2.49 -6.39
C LEU A 213 -9.91 -3.18 -5.11
N PHE A 214 -9.24 -2.44 -4.22
CA PHE A 214 -8.86 -2.93 -2.90
C PHE A 214 -8.84 -1.82 -1.87
N HIS A 215 -8.94 -2.19 -0.60
CA HIS A 215 -8.95 -1.26 0.52
C HIS A 215 -7.60 -1.25 1.23
N ILE A 216 -7.24 -0.09 1.75
CA ILE A 216 -6.03 0.14 2.56
C ILE A 216 -6.40 0.82 3.88
N ASP A 217 -5.47 0.84 4.84
CA ASP A 217 -5.61 1.49 6.14
C ASP A 217 -6.82 0.97 6.94
N PHE A 218 -6.59 -0.09 7.69
CA PHE A 218 -7.62 -0.79 8.47
C PHE A 218 -7.60 -0.39 9.95
N GLY A 219 -7.34 0.89 10.24
CA GLY A 219 -7.31 1.42 11.60
C GLY A 219 -8.64 1.35 12.37
N HIS A 220 -9.74 0.97 11.72
CA HIS A 220 -11.08 0.82 12.31
C HIS A 220 -11.64 -0.57 11.95
N PHE A 221 -11.65 -1.48 12.92
CA PHE A 221 -11.97 -2.90 12.72
C PHE A 221 -12.71 -3.48 13.93
N LEU A 222 -13.81 -4.22 13.70
CA LEU A 222 -14.61 -4.92 14.72
C LEU A 222 -14.95 -4.05 15.95
N GLY A 223 -15.31 -2.79 15.73
CA GLY A 223 -15.69 -1.88 16.82
C GLY A 223 -14.50 -1.21 17.53
N ASN A 224 -13.27 -1.58 17.19
CA ASN A 224 -12.09 -0.86 17.64
C ASN A 224 -11.83 0.34 16.72
N PHE A 225 -12.28 1.51 17.14
CA PHE A 225 -12.12 2.74 16.37
C PHE A 225 -11.02 3.59 16.97
N LYS A 226 -10.04 4.01 16.14
CA LYS A 226 -9.06 5.02 16.56
C LYS A 226 -9.82 6.32 16.88
N SER A 227 -9.85 6.72 18.14
CA SER A 227 -10.41 8.02 18.54
C SER A 227 -9.54 9.15 17.96
N LYS A 228 -10.12 10.03 17.16
CA LYS A 228 -9.44 11.24 16.67
C LYS A 228 -9.46 12.37 17.70
N PHE A 229 -10.30 12.23 18.72
CA PHE A 229 -10.47 13.13 19.85
C PHE A 229 -10.40 12.25 21.11
N GLY A 230 -9.20 12.10 21.62
CA GLY A 230 -8.95 11.36 22.84
C GLY A 230 -9.56 12.01 24.07
#